data_8cef7565523b9773a1807c1ce037c18a
#
_entry.id   8cef7565523b9773a1807c1ce037c18a
#
_cell.length_a   1.000
_cell.length_b   1.000
_cell.length_c   1.000
_cell.angle_alpha   90.00
_cell.angle_beta   90.00
_cell.angle_gamma   90.00
#
_symmetry.space_group_name_H-M   'P 1'
#
loop_
_entity.id
_entity.type
_entity.pdbx_description
1 polymer ?
#
loop_
_entity_poly.entity_id
_entity_poly.type
_entity_poly.pdbx_seq_one_letter_code
_entity_poly.pdbx_strand_id
1 'polypeptide(L)'
;MNELIVFGGVIALASVSPGPNVILVVNHTLSFGLPRIAPTILGNISLLFLVAMAAALGVSAVLMSMPAAYDALRVIGAAYLAYLGVKALRNAWRSRAAGAASGQPADAASPIRRYLQAFFVSATNLGSVFFLAALFPNFLHHEQPLLPQFAALFATLIVVVGTVHFGYALFAAVVQSRLGAPRLRSAVQTASGVALLGFSATIFGSVLRRT
;
A
#
# COMPACT_ATOMS: atom_id res chain seq x y z
N MET A 1 6.92 10.20 25.72
CA MET A 1 5.52 10.41 25.26
C MET A 1 5.46 11.34 24.05
N ASN A 2 6.20 12.45 24.03
CA ASN A 2 6.22 13.38 22.88
C ASN A 2 6.73 12.73 21.58
N GLU A 3 7.70 11.82 21.64
CA GLU A 3 8.26 11.18 20.45
C GLU A 3 7.28 10.27 19.71
N LEU A 4 6.45 9.50 20.46
CA LEU A 4 5.40 8.67 19.82
C LEU A 4 4.34 9.51 19.14
N ILE A 5 4.01 10.69 19.70
CA ILE A 5 3.07 11.63 19.08
C ILE A 5 3.66 12.22 17.80
N VAL A 6 4.95 12.62 17.85
CA VAL A 6 5.65 13.13 16.66
C VAL A 6 5.76 12.05 15.59
N PHE A 7 6.21 10.85 15.96
CA PHE A 7 6.29 9.70 15.06
C PHE A 7 4.91 9.40 14.43
N GLY A 8 3.87 9.28 15.26
CA GLY A 8 2.50 9.03 14.80
C GLY A 8 1.99 10.11 13.84
N GLY A 9 2.26 11.38 14.14
CA GLY A 9 1.90 12.51 13.29
C GLY A 9 2.59 12.46 11.93
N VAL A 10 3.89 12.16 11.90
CA VAL A 10 4.66 12.02 10.66
C VAL A 10 4.16 10.83 9.83
N ILE A 11 3.89 9.67 10.47
CA ILE A 11 3.30 8.50 9.80
C ILE A 11 1.89 8.82 9.28
N ALA A 12 1.07 9.55 10.03
CA ALA A 12 -0.27 9.94 9.59
C ALA A 12 -0.22 10.80 8.32
N LEU A 13 0.60 11.84 8.31
CA LEU A 13 0.80 12.70 7.13
C LEU A 13 1.26 11.91 5.90
N ALA A 14 2.22 11.00 6.09
CA ALA A 14 2.71 10.15 5.01
C ALA A 14 1.63 9.17 4.51
N SER A 15 0.80 8.63 5.42
CA SER A 15 -0.22 7.62 5.10
C SER A 15 -1.47 8.21 4.43
N VAL A 16 -1.77 9.48 4.67
CA VAL A 16 -2.90 10.19 4.02
C VAL A 16 -2.63 10.44 2.54
N SER A 17 -1.36 10.47 2.10
CA SER A 17 -1.06 10.61 0.67
C SER A 17 -1.53 9.37 -0.11
N PRO A 18 -2.40 9.54 -1.14
CA PRO A 18 -2.95 8.41 -1.89
C PRO A 18 -1.87 7.75 -2.75
N GLY A 19 -1.35 6.64 -2.27
CA GLY A 19 -0.38 5.78 -2.96
C GLY A 19 -0.99 4.45 -3.42
N PRO A 20 -0.16 3.53 -3.98
CA PRO A 20 -0.60 2.22 -4.44
C PRO A 20 -1.38 1.42 -3.39
N ASN A 21 -1.01 1.54 -2.11
CA ASN A 21 -1.66 0.85 -1.00
C ASN A 21 -3.10 1.33 -0.78
N VAL A 22 -3.31 2.66 -0.77
CA VAL A 22 -4.66 3.25 -0.63
C VAL A 22 -5.54 2.87 -1.82
N ILE A 23 -4.99 2.93 -3.04
CA ILE A 23 -5.68 2.51 -4.25
C ILE A 23 -6.13 1.06 -4.14
N LEU A 24 -5.28 0.17 -3.64
CA LEU A 24 -5.63 -1.24 -3.45
C LEU A 24 -6.72 -1.42 -2.38
N VAL A 25 -6.62 -0.72 -1.24
CA VAL A 25 -7.65 -0.75 -0.18
C VAL A 25 -9.01 -0.33 -0.72
N VAL A 26 -9.08 0.79 -1.45
CA VAL A 26 -10.32 1.25 -2.08
C VAL A 26 -10.85 0.20 -3.07
N ASN A 27 -10.02 -0.32 -3.97
CA ASN A 27 -10.42 -1.34 -4.94
C ASN A 27 -10.92 -2.62 -4.27
N HIS A 28 -10.25 -3.10 -3.22
CA HIS A 28 -10.69 -4.29 -2.50
C HIS A 28 -11.99 -4.05 -1.75
N THR A 29 -12.18 -2.87 -1.17
CA THR A 29 -13.44 -2.50 -0.50
C THR A 29 -14.60 -2.49 -1.50
N LEU A 30 -14.43 -1.87 -2.65
CA LEU A 30 -15.46 -1.82 -3.70
C LEU A 30 -15.74 -3.20 -4.31
N SER A 31 -14.74 -4.10 -4.31
CA SER A 31 -14.87 -5.43 -4.91
C SER A 31 -15.42 -6.48 -3.95
N PHE A 32 -15.04 -6.44 -2.69
CA PHE A 32 -15.30 -7.50 -1.71
C PHE A 32 -16.14 -7.04 -0.51
N GLY A 33 -16.37 -5.73 -0.40
CA GLY A 33 -17.08 -5.10 0.72
C GLY A 33 -16.18 -4.80 1.92
N LEU A 34 -16.61 -3.85 2.75
CA LEU A 34 -15.89 -3.40 3.94
C LEU A 34 -15.58 -4.53 4.95
N PRO A 35 -16.51 -5.48 5.25
CA PRO A 35 -16.22 -6.54 6.23
C PRO A 35 -15.06 -7.47 5.83
N ARG A 36 -14.68 -7.46 4.56
CA ARG A 36 -13.62 -8.35 4.03
C ARG A 36 -12.30 -7.65 3.79
N ILE A 37 -12.10 -6.42 4.29
CA ILE A 37 -10.88 -5.63 4.03
C ILE A 37 -9.68 -6.02 4.91
N ALA A 38 -9.91 -6.66 6.06
CA ALA A 38 -8.88 -6.97 7.04
C ALA A 38 -7.63 -7.67 6.45
N PRO A 39 -7.73 -8.70 5.58
CA PRO A 39 -6.54 -9.31 4.98
C PRO A 39 -5.68 -8.32 4.17
N THR A 40 -6.30 -7.34 3.52
CA THR A 40 -5.59 -6.30 2.76
C THR A 40 -4.80 -5.37 3.69
N ILE A 41 -5.42 -4.93 4.78
CA ILE A 41 -4.75 -4.08 5.77
C ILE A 41 -3.62 -4.85 6.46
N LEU A 42 -3.87 -6.11 6.84
CA LEU A 42 -2.87 -6.97 7.47
C LEU A 42 -1.67 -7.24 6.55
N GLY A 43 -1.89 -7.51 5.26
CA GLY A 43 -0.80 -7.71 4.30
C GLY A 43 0.10 -6.48 4.19
N ASN A 44 -0.50 -5.29 4.17
CA ASN A 44 0.23 -4.03 4.17
C ASN A 44 1.05 -3.83 5.46
N ILE A 45 0.42 -4.02 6.63
CA ILE A 45 1.09 -3.89 7.94
C ILE A 45 2.23 -4.90 8.09
N SER A 46 2.06 -6.13 7.59
CA SER A 46 3.11 -7.15 7.67
C SER A 46 4.37 -6.78 6.92
N LEU A 47 4.26 -6.13 5.75
CA LEU A 47 5.44 -5.61 5.08
C LEU A 47 6.07 -4.46 5.87
N LEU A 48 5.27 -3.53 6.37
CA LEU A 48 5.80 -2.42 7.17
C LEU A 48 6.51 -2.94 8.43
N PHE A 49 6.05 -4.05 9.01
CA PHE A 49 6.76 -4.73 10.11
C PHE A 49 8.15 -5.20 9.69
N LEU A 50 8.26 -5.86 8.54
CA LEU A 50 9.56 -6.33 8.04
C LEU A 50 10.51 -5.16 7.75
N VAL A 51 9.98 -4.07 7.19
CA VAL A 51 10.76 -2.85 6.93
C VAL A 51 11.24 -2.21 8.23
N ALA A 52 10.35 -2.06 9.22
CA ALA A 52 10.68 -1.50 10.53
C ALA A 52 11.73 -2.37 11.26
N MET A 53 11.56 -3.69 11.20
CA MET A 53 12.52 -4.64 11.76
C MET A 53 13.90 -4.52 11.09
N ALA A 54 13.93 -4.51 9.76
CA ALA A 54 15.17 -4.33 8.99
C ALA A 54 15.83 -2.98 9.29
N ALA A 55 15.04 -1.93 9.48
CA ALA A 55 15.52 -0.61 9.85
C ALA A 55 16.13 -0.59 11.25
N ALA A 56 15.45 -1.20 12.23
CA ALA A 56 15.94 -1.31 13.62
C ALA A 56 17.23 -2.11 13.73
N LEU A 57 17.43 -3.11 12.87
CA LEU A 57 18.65 -3.93 12.79
C LEU A 57 19.75 -3.30 11.91
N GLY A 58 19.56 -2.09 11.39
CA GLY A 58 20.55 -1.39 10.55
C GLY A 58 20.68 -1.95 9.13
N VAL A 59 19.89 -2.95 8.72
CA VAL A 59 19.96 -3.59 7.40
C VAL A 59 19.63 -2.59 6.29
N SER A 60 18.78 -1.61 6.59
CA SER A 60 18.38 -0.57 5.64
C SER A 60 19.56 0.28 5.16
N ALA A 61 20.52 0.57 6.02
CA ALA A 61 21.72 1.32 5.66
C ALA A 61 22.58 0.55 4.64
N VAL A 62 22.69 -0.78 4.81
CA VAL A 62 23.40 -1.66 3.87
C VAL A 62 22.72 -1.69 2.51
N LEU A 63 21.39 -1.82 2.47
CA LEU A 63 20.65 -1.84 1.20
C LEU A 63 20.76 -0.49 0.46
N MET A 64 20.73 0.62 1.20
CA MET A 64 20.88 1.96 0.62
C MET A 64 22.30 2.20 0.06
N SER A 65 23.31 1.48 0.54
CA SER A 65 24.68 1.52 0.00
C SER A 65 24.91 0.66 -1.26
N MET A 66 23.88 -0.07 -1.71
CA MET A 66 23.94 -0.95 -2.88
C MET A 66 23.04 -0.43 -4.03
N PRO A 67 23.49 0.54 -4.85
CA PRO A 67 22.66 1.18 -5.88
C PRO A 67 22.01 0.20 -6.86
N ALA A 68 22.75 -0.84 -7.28
CA ALA A 68 22.24 -1.83 -8.23
C ALA A 68 21.08 -2.66 -7.65
N ALA A 69 21.17 -3.09 -6.38
CA ALA A 69 20.10 -3.81 -5.70
C ALA A 69 18.86 -2.92 -5.53
N TYR A 70 19.07 -1.65 -5.20
CA TYR A 70 18.03 -0.66 -5.10
C TYR A 70 17.27 -0.47 -6.42
N ASP A 71 17.99 -0.27 -7.53
CA ASP A 71 17.39 -0.07 -8.85
C ASP A 71 16.71 -1.36 -9.36
N ALA A 72 17.26 -2.55 -9.09
CA ALA A 72 16.61 -3.82 -9.40
C ALA A 72 15.24 -3.95 -8.69
N LEU A 73 15.17 -3.63 -7.38
CA LEU A 73 13.92 -3.61 -6.62
C LEU A 73 12.90 -2.63 -7.21
N ARG A 74 13.34 -1.45 -7.65
CA ARG A 74 12.49 -0.44 -8.30
C ARG A 74 11.90 -0.96 -9.61
N VAL A 75 12.71 -1.59 -10.45
CA VAL A 75 12.26 -2.16 -11.74
C VAL A 75 11.25 -3.27 -11.51
N ILE A 76 11.53 -4.21 -10.60
CA ILE A 76 10.59 -5.30 -10.26
C ILE A 76 9.28 -4.73 -9.72
N GLY A 77 9.36 -3.75 -8.81
CA GLY A 77 8.21 -3.07 -8.25
C GLY A 77 7.36 -2.36 -9.31
N ALA A 78 8.01 -1.60 -10.19
CA ALA A 78 7.33 -0.91 -11.28
C ALA A 78 6.64 -1.88 -12.24
N ALA A 79 7.29 -3.00 -12.60
CA ALA A 79 6.70 -4.04 -13.43
C ALA A 79 5.44 -4.65 -12.77
N TYR A 80 5.48 -4.89 -11.46
CA TYR A 80 4.32 -5.40 -10.72
C TYR A 80 3.16 -4.39 -10.68
N LEU A 81 3.45 -3.10 -10.48
CA LEU A 81 2.43 -2.04 -10.54
C LEU A 81 1.83 -1.92 -11.95
N ALA A 82 2.66 -2.04 -13.00
CA ALA A 82 2.17 -2.07 -14.39
C ALA A 82 1.22 -3.24 -14.62
N TYR A 83 1.58 -4.44 -14.17
CA TYR A 83 0.72 -5.62 -14.24
C TYR A 83 -0.64 -5.39 -13.57
N LEU A 84 -0.64 -4.85 -12.34
CA LEU A 84 -1.88 -4.55 -11.60
C LEU A 84 -2.71 -3.45 -12.29
N GLY A 85 -2.06 -2.43 -12.83
CA GLY A 85 -2.70 -1.35 -13.57
C GLY A 85 -3.41 -1.86 -14.82
N VAL A 86 -2.73 -2.66 -15.64
CA VAL A 86 -3.33 -3.30 -16.82
C VAL A 86 -4.50 -4.21 -16.44
N LYS A 87 -4.35 -5.00 -15.37
CA LYS A 87 -5.41 -5.87 -14.87
C LYS A 87 -6.64 -5.08 -14.42
N ALA A 88 -6.45 -3.96 -13.72
CA ALA A 88 -7.54 -3.08 -13.29
C ALA A 88 -8.29 -2.48 -14.50
N LEU A 89 -7.56 -1.99 -15.51
CA LEU A 89 -8.16 -1.47 -16.75
C LEU A 89 -8.93 -2.54 -17.52
N ARG A 90 -8.38 -3.73 -17.67
CA ARG A 90 -9.09 -4.86 -18.31
C ARG A 90 -10.37 -5.22 -17.57
N ASN A 91 -10.35 -5.22 -16.25
CA ASN A 91 -11.55 -5.50 -15.44
C ASN A 91 -12.60 -4.40 -15.60
N ALA A 92 -12.19 -3.12 -15.62
CA ALA A 92 -13.07 -1.99 -15.87
C ALA A 92 -13.74 -2.07 -17.26
N TRP A 93 -12.96 -2.41 -18.27
CA TRP A 93 -13.47 -2.55 -19.64
C TRP A 93 -14.46 -3.72 -19.77
N ARG A 94 -14.12 -4.89 -19.23
CA ARG A 94 -15.03 -6.06 -19.20
C ARG A 94 -16.33 -5.76 -18.48
N SER A 95 -16.28 -5.04 -17.36
CA SER A 95 -17.48 -4.65 -16.59
C SER A 95 -18.38 -3.69 -17.39
N ARG A 96 -17.80 -2.85 -18.25
CA ARG A 96 -18.56 -1.97 -19.16
C ARG A 96 -19.16 -2.74 -20.33
N ALA A 97 -18.41 -3.66 -20.94
CA ALA A 97 -18.85 -4.45 -22.09
C ALA A 97 -19.97 -5.44 -21.74
N ALA A 98 -19.95 -5.99 -20.51
CA ALA A 98 -20.95 -6.97 -20.06
C ALA A 98 -22.30 -6.34 -19.64
N GLY A 99 -22.44 -5.01 -19.68
CA GLY A 99 -23.62 -4.31 -19.18
C GLY A 99 -23.82 -4.49 -17.68
N ALA A 100 -24.80 -3.77 -17.11
CA ALA A 100 -25.10 -3.83 -15.66
C ALA A 100 -25.61 -5.20 -15.16
N ALA A 101 -25.78 -6.18 -16.05
CA ALA A 101 -26.35 -7.50 -15.74
C ALA A 101 -25.34 -8.52 -15.20
N SER A 102 -24.05 -8.32 -15.38
CA SER A 102 -23.04 -9.24 -14.82
C SER A 102 -22.53 -8.74 -13.47
N GLY A 103 -23.36 -8.80 -12.46
CA GLY A 103 -22.95 -8.90 -11.07
C GLY A 103 -22.22 -10.23 -10.83
N GLN A 104 -21.19 -10.54 -11.64
CA GLN A 104 -20.27 -11.59 -11.21
C GLN A 104 -19.66 -11.12 -9.91
N PRO A 105 -19.81 -11.88 -8.81
CA PRO A 105 -18.95 -11.69 -7.68
C PRO A 105 -17.55 -11.76 -8.28
N ALA A 106 -16.77 -10.68 -8.14
CA ALA A 106 -15.35 -10.77 -8.43
C ALA A 106 -14.92 -12.04 -7.69
N ASP A 107 -14.51 -13.04 -8.49
CA ASP A 107 -14.06 -14.36 -8.04
C ASP A 107 -13.51 -14.20 -6.64
N ALA A 108 -14.15 -14.85 -5.65
CA ALA A 108 -13.94 -14.49 -4.26
C ALA A 108 -12.46 -14.76 -3.93
N ALA A 109 -11.62 -13.79 -4.28
CA ALA A 109 -10.19 -13.93 -4.06
C ALA A 109 -10.03 -14.28 -2.61
N SER A 110 -9.45 -15.47 -2.34
CA SER A 110 -9.31 -15.98 -0.99
C SER A 110 -8.68 -14.91 -0.09
N PRO A 111 -8.94 -14.90 1.20
CA PRO A 111 -8.33 -13.93 2.12
C PRO A 111 -6.81 -13.90 1.98
N ILE A 112 -6.17 -15.06 1.78
CA ILE A 112 -4.72 -15.17 1.59
C ILE A 112 -4.25 -14.47 0.30
N ARG A 113 -5.02 -14.56 -0.79
CA ARG A 113 -4.67 -13.87 -2.04
C ARG A 113 -4.73 -12.35 -1.90
N ARG A 114 -5.72 -11.83 -1.17
CA ARG A 114 -5.83 -10.39 -0.87
C ARG A 114 -4.71 -9.91 0.04
N TYR A 115 -4.36 -10.70 1.04
CA TYR A 115 -3.23 -10.46 1.93
C TYR A 115 -1.91 -10.39 1.14
N LEU A 116 -1.60 -11.42 0.35
CA LEU A 116 -0.37 -11.47 -0.45
C LEU A 116 -0.33 -10.33 -1.48
N GLN A 117 -1.44 -10.02 -2.13
CA GLN A 117 -1.50 -8.90 -3.05
C GLN A 117 -1.17 -7.58 -2.34
N ALA A 118 -1.72 -7.33 -1.16
CA ALA A 118 -1.43 -6.13 -0.38
C ALA A 118 0.01 -6.09 0.11
N PHE A 119 0.54 -7.22 0.56
CA PHE A 119 1.94 -7.36 0.95
C PHE A 119 2.88 -6.98 -0.20
N PHE A 120 2.69 -7.54 -1.39
CA PHE A 120 3.53 -7.24 -2.54
C PHE A 120 3.31 -5.82 -3.09
N VAL A 121 2.10 -5.29 -3.08
CA VAL A 121 1.87 -3.88 -3.43
C VAL A 121 2.60 -2.96 -2.47
N SER A 122 2.60 -3.26 -1.18
CA SER A 122 3.38 -2.48 -0.21
C SER A 122 4.89 -2.57 -0.46
N ALA A 123 5.40 -3.74 -0.86
CA ALA A 123 6.80 -3.92 -1.23
C ALA A 123 7.19 -3.09 -2.45
N THR A 124 6.26 -2.87 -3.39
CA THR A 124 6.51 -2.03 -4.57
C THR A 124 6.37 -0.54 -4.29
N ASN A 125 5.78 -0.16 -3.16
CA ASN A 125 5.68 1.22 -2.72
C ASN A 125 7.00 1.67 -2.05
N LEU A 126 8.05 1.75 -2.86
CA LEU A 126 9.40 2.06 -2.40
C LEU A 126 9.50 3.39 -1.68
N GLY A 127 8.66 4.38 -2.04
CA GLY A 127 8.57 5.65 -1.31
C GLY A 127 8.26 5.44 0.17
N SER A 128 7.23 4.64 0.48
CA SER A 128 6.86 4.32 1.87
C SER A 128 7.88 3.42 2.54
N VAL A 129 8.47 2.46 1.81
CA VAL A 129 9.51 1.55 2.34
C VAL A 129 10.75 2.35 2.77
N PHE A 130 11.28 3.20 1.89
CA PHE A 130 12.48 4.00 2.22
C PHE A 130 12.19 5.09 3.22
N PHE A 131 11.01 5.71 3.16
CA PHE A 131 10.59 6.67 4.17
C PHE A 131 10.59 6.03 5.56
N LEU A 132 9.96 4.87 5.72
CA LEU A 132 9.93 4.17 7.00
C LEU A 132 11.32 3.69 7.42
N ALA A 133 12.10 3.15 6.48
CA ALA A 133 13.46 2.69 6.72
C ALA A 133 14.40 3.81 7.20
N ALA A 134 14.22 5.02 6.69
CA ALA A 134 14.99 6.19 7.12
C ALA A 134 14.44 6.82 8.42
N LEU A 135 13.10 6.82 8.58
CA LEU A 135 12.45 7.46 9.72
C LEU A 135 12.62 6.65 11.01
N PHE A 136 12.37 5.34 10.95
CA PHE A 136 12.23 4.48 12.13
C PHE A 136 13.44 4.49 13.07
N PRO A 137 14.71 4.41 12.57
CA PRO A 137 15.87 4.42 13.43
C PRO A 137 16.06 5.72 14.22
N ASN A 138 15.56 6.87 13.72
CA ASN A 138 15.71 8.16 14.39
C ASN A 138 14.91 8.25 15.71
N PHE A 139 14.01 7.32 15.96
CA PHE A 139 13.20 7.23 17.18
C PHE A 139 13.66 6.10 18.10
N LEU A 140 14.78 5.42 17.77
CA LEU A 140 15.38 4.37 18.60
C LEU A 140 16.60 4.90 19.33
N HIS A 141 16.61 4.76 20.63
CA HIS A 141 17.73 5.14 21.51
C HIS A 141 18.51 3.89 21.89
N HIS A 142 19.73 3.77 21.39
CA HIS A 142 20.58 2.58 21.60
C HIS A 142 21.02 2.39 23.06
N GLU A 143 20.94 3.43 23.90
CA GLU A 143 21.24 3.37 25.32
C GLU A 143 20.14 2.72 26.17
N GLN A 144 18.97 2.47 25.56
CA GLN A 144 17.80 1.87 26.22
C GLN A 144 17.44 0.54 25.55
N PRO A 145 16.71 -0.36 26.25
CA PRO A 145 16.26 -1.62 25.64
C PRO A 145 15.47 -1.38 24.34
N LEU A 146 15.94 -1.94 23.23
CA LEU A 146 15.36 -1.69 21.90
C LEU A 146 13.96 -2.31 21.73
N LEU A 147 13.71 -3.47 22.35
CA LEU A 147 12.44 -4.20 22.13
C LEU A 147 11.19 -3.43 22.60
N PRO A 148 11.16 -2.81 23.79
CA PRO A 148 10.02 -1.99 24.20
C PRO A 148 9.81 -0.77 23.31
N GLN A 149 10.89 -0.11 22.88
CA GLN A 149 10.82 1.03 21.96
C GLN A 149 10.27 0.62 20.59
N PHE A 150 10.81 -0.48 20.03
CA PHE A 150 10.32 -1.06 18.80
C PHE A 150 8.83 -1.39 18.88
N ALA A 151 8.41 -2.06 19.97
CA ALA A 151 7.02 -2.43 20.17
C ALA A 151 6.09 -1.21 20.24
N ALA A 152 6.50 -0.14 20.96
CA ALA A 152 5.72 1.09 21.07
C ALA A 152 5.61 1.85 19.73
N LEU A 153 6.71 2.00 19.01
CA LEU A 153 6.74 2.64 17.69
C LEU A 153 5.92 1.83 16.68
N PHE A 154 6.08 0.51 16.67
CA PHE A 154 5.34 -0.35 15.75
C PHE A 154 3.85 -0.41 16.08
N ALA A 155 3.46 -0.43 17.36
CA ALA A 155 2.06 -0.32 17.77
C ALA A 155 1.45 1.01 17.30
N THR A 156 2.17 2.13 17.44
CA THR A 156 1.76 3.44 16.94
C THR A 156 1.56 3.40 15.42
N LEU A 157 2.50 2.79 14.69
CA LEU A 157 2.40 2.62 13.24
C LEU A 157 1.17 1.81 12.85
N ILE A 158 0.89 0.67 13.51
CA ILE A 158 -0.30 -0.16 13.26
C ILE A 158 -1.57 0.66 13.44
N VAL A 159 -1.68 1.38 14.55
CA VAL A 159 -2.87 2.18 14.86
C VAL A 159 -3.07 3.25 13.81
N VAL A 160 -2.03 4.01 13.48
CA VAL A 160 -2.13 5.12 12.53
C VAL A 160 -2.44 4.62 11.11
N VAL A 161 -1.63 3.70 10.59
CA VAL A 161 -1.80 3.17 9.23
C VAL A 161 -3.12 2.41 9.11
N GLY A 162 -3.46 1.60 10.11
CA GLY A 162 -4.73 0.87 10.17
C GLY A 162 -5.94 1.81 10.16
N THR A 163 -5.92 2.87 10.96
CA THR A 163 -6.98 3.88 11.01
C THR A 163 -7.12 4.61 9.67
N VAL A 164 -6.03 5.05 9.07
CA VAL A 164 -6.06 5.74 7.76
C VAL A 164 -6.59 4.81 6.67
N HIS A 165 -6.09 3.58 6.58
CA HIS A 165 -6.57 2.62 5.57
C HIS A 165 -8.03 2.21 5.79
N PHE A 166 -8.44 2.02 7.04
CA PHE A 166 -9.84 1.76 7.36
C PHE A 166 -10.73 2.96 7.02
N GLY A 167 -10.26 4.18 7.26
CA GLY A 167 -10.94 5.41 6.85
C GLY A 167 -11.18 5.48 5.34
N TYR A 168 -10.17 5.15 4.52
CA TYR A 168 -10.33 5.05 3.07
C TYR A 168 -11.31 3.94 2.66
N ALA A 169 -11.27 2.79 3.32
CA ALA A 169 -12.21 1.70 3.09
C ALA A 169 -13.64 2.12 3.42
N LEU A 170 -13.85 2.76 4.57
CA LEU A 170 -15.15 3.26 5.00
C LEU A 170 -15.69 4.31 4.02
N PHE A 171 -14.86 5.28 3.64
CA PHE A 171 -15.21 6.29 2.64
C PHE A 171 -15.64 5.64 1.32
N ALA A 172 -14.86 4.68 0.81
CA ALA A 172 -15.19 3.96 -0.42
C ALA A 172 -16.53 3.20 -0.32
N ALA A 173 -16.79 2.55 0.82
CA ALA A 173 -18.04 1.83 1.07
C ALA A 173 -19.26 2.78 1.12
N VAL A 174 -19.13 3.92 1.79
CA VAL A 174 -20.19 4.94 1.88
C VAL A 174 -20.49 5.56 0.51
N VAL A 175 -19.45 5.90 -0.25
CA VAL A 175 -19.63 6.44 -1.61
C VAL A 175 -20.30 5.41 -2.52
N GLN A 176 -19.90 4.14 -2.43
CA GLN A 176 -20.50 3.04 -3.19
C GLN A 176 -22.00 2.88 -2.90
N SER A 177 -22.41 2.98 -1.64
CA SER A 177 -23.81 2.84 -1.24
C SER A 177 -24.71 3.97 -1.77
N ARG A 178 -24.15 5.17 -1.98
CA ARG A 178 -24.88 6.35 -2.43
C ARG A 178 -24.94 6.53 -3.95
N LEU A 179 -23.90 6.17 -4.68
CA LEU A 179 -23.75 6.45 -6.12
C LEU A 179 -24.12 5.27 -7.04
N GLY A 180 -24.46 4.10 -6.48
CA GLY A 180 -24.73 2.88 -7.25
C GLY A 180 -23.46 2.14 -7.68
N ALA A 181 -23.42 0.84 -7.35
CA ALA A 181 -22.21 0.03 -7.38
C ALA A 181 -21.51 -0.15 -8.74
N PRO A 182 -22.20 -0.38 -9.90
CA PRO A 182 -21.49 -0.78 -11.13
C PRO A 182 -20.69 0.35 -11.77
N ARG A 183 -21.27 1.56 -11.87
CA ARG A 183 -20.60 2.71 -12.52
C ARG A 183 -19.43 3.21 -11.70
N LEU A 184 -19.61 3.35 -10.36
CA LEU A 184 -18.56 3.78 -9.46
C LEU A 184 -17.40 2.78 -9.47
N ARG A 185 -17.69 1.48 -9.39
CA ARG A 185 -16.67 0.44 -9.41
C ARG A 185 -15.84 0.49 -10.70
N SER A 186 -16.49 0.63 -11.87
CA SER A 186 -15.78 0.75 -13.14
C SER A 186 -14.94 2.04 -13.21
N ALA A 187 -15.46 3.17 -12.72
CA ALA A 187 -14.72 4.43 -12.69
C ALA A 187 -13.49 4.35 -11.77
N VAL A 188 -13.66 3.81 -10.56
CA VAL A 188 -12.56 3.63 -9.61
C VAL A 188 -11.53 2.63 -10.15
N GLN A 189 -11.94 1.51 -10.74
CA GLN A 189 -11.02 0.56 -11.35
C GLN A 189 -10.21 1.20 -12.48
N THR A 190 -10.86 2.04 -13.31
CA THR A 190 -10.17 2.78 -14.38
C THR A 190 -9.18 3.78 -13.79
N ALA A 191 -9.61 4.61 -12.83
CA ALA A 191 -8.74 5.60 -12.17
C ALA A 191 -7.55 4.92 -11.46
N SER A 192 -7.80 3.81 -10.77
CA SER A 192 -6.76 3.00 -10.12
C SER A 192 -5.78 2.42 -11.12
N GLY A 193 -6.28 1.89 -12.24
CA GLY A 193 -5.43 1.34 -13.30
C GLY A 193 -4.51 2.41 -13.89
N VAL A 194 -5.05 3.58 -14.19
CA VAL A 194 -4.27 4.73 -14.69
C VAL A 194 -3.24 5.19 -13.65
N ALA A 195 -3.64 5.33 -12.39
CA ALA A 195 -2.73 5.75 -11.33
C ALA A 195 -1.58 4.75 -11.11
N LEU A 196 -1.87 3.43 -11.09
CA LEU A 196 -0.84 2.40 -10.94
C LEU A 196 0.14 2.38 -12.12
N LEU A 197 -0.35 2.59 -13.35
CA LEU A 197 0.50 2.74 -14.53
C LEU A 197 1.33 4.02 -14.46
N GLY A 198 0.75 5.12 -13.99
CA GLY A 198 1.46 6.38 -13.74
C GLY A 198 2.61 6.19 -12.73
N PHE A 199 2.36 5.56 -11.59
CA PHE A 199 3.41 5.22 -10.61
C PHE A 199 4.49 4.32 -11.23
N SER A 200 4.09 3.30 -12.00
CA SER A 200 5.04 2.45 -12.71
C SER A 200 5.93 3.26 -13.66
N ALA A 201 5.34 4.10 -14.50
CA ALA A 201 6.07 4.93 -15.46
C ALA A 201 7.03 5.92 -14.79
N THR A 202 6.62 6.54 -13.68
CA THR A 202 7.52 7.45 -12.93
C THR A 202 8.72 6.72 -12.34
N ILE A 203 8.52 5.50 -11.82
CA ILE A 203 9.61 4.68 -11.28
C ILE A 203 10.56 4.26 -12.41
N PHE A 204 10.06 3.72 -13.52
CA PHE A 204 10.89 3.35 -14.66
C PHE A 204 11.67 4.55 -15.22
N GLY A 205 10.99 5.69 -15.44
CA GLY A 205 11.64 6.91 -15.94
C GLY A 205 12.75 7.42 -15.01
N SER A 206 12.60 7.24 -13.70
CA SER A 206 13.61 7.65 -12.73
C SER A 206 14.82 6.69 -12.66
N VAL A 207 14.66 5.42 -13.02
CA VAL A 207 15.79 4.48 -13.16
C VAL A 207 16.57 4.79 -14.43
N LEU A 208 15.88 4.97 -15.58
CA LEU A 208 16.52 5.27 -16.87
C LEU A 208 17.32 6.59 -16.89
N ARG A 209 16.98 7.55 -16.05
CA ARG A 209 17.73 8.83 -15.96
C ARG A 209 19.01 8.73 -15.13
N ARG A 210 19.23 7.61 -14.44
CA ARG A 210 20.43 7.37 -13.61
C ARG A 210 21.48 6.51 -14.30
N THR A 211 21.08 5.78 -15.35
CA THR A 211 21.98 5.03 -16.28
C THR A 211 22.45 5.94 -17.38
#